data_9db78bad8eb9200caf516d7740454f77
#
_entry.id   9db78bad8eb9200caf516d7740454f77
#
_cell.length_a   1.000
_cell.length_b   1.000
_cell.length_c   1.000
_cell.angle_alpha   90.00
_cell.angle_beta   90.00
_cell.angle_gamma   90.00
#
_symmetry.space_group_name_H-M   'P 1'
#
loop_
_entity.id
_entity.type
_entity.pdbx_description
1 polymer ?
#
loop_
_entity_poly.entity_id
_entity_poly.type
_entity_poly.pdbx_seq_one_letter_code
_entity_poly.pdbx_strand_id
1 'polypeptide(L)'
;RYGLVDLSMSLDQIGSIAKNVCDCALLFNVIKGKTENDATSKESKNIDLDAVEKIPKKLSVGVLDLKVQDKKIQKLIDEKIMEAKEKYGWNIKKVKLNYLDLAVETYYPLVYVEFFSGTRRFDGRRYGFKIEEVAGREVLRRILGGSEISKAEFRGRYYSKALQIKKLVEMEFEKAFKSVDCIISPTIPRLPHKIGERISVEEMYSYDALTIPSNLAGNCAISIPAGEIQGVPVGIQVMCDKFQEQKLFQIANAVEKM
;
A
#
# COMPACT_ATOMS: atom_id res chain seq x y z
N ARG A 1 16.14 -2.65 -2.19
CA ARG A 1 15.63 -2.22 -3.52
C ARG A 1 16.78 -2.05 -4.54
N TYR A 2 18.01 -2.35 -4.14
CA TYR A 2 19.16 -2.27 -5.03
C TYR A 2 18.95 -3.13 -6.29
N GLY A 3 19.19 -2.55 -7.47
CA GLY A 3 18.93 -3.19 -8.76
C GLY A 3 17.54 -2.97 -9.33
N LEU A 4 16.60 -2.41 -8.56
CA LEU A 4 15.30 -2.00 -9.05
C LEU A 4 15.41 -0.71 -9.88
N VAL A 5 14.72 -0.64 -11.01
CA VAL A 5 14.44 0.63 -11.69
C VAL A 5 13.33 1.32 -10.92
N ASP A 6 13.69 2.33 -10.16
CA ASP A 6 12.79 2.99 -9.22
C ASP A 6 11.68 3.78 -9.91
N LEU A 7 10.47 3.66 -9.37
CA LEU A 7 9.36 4.55 -9.66
C LEU A 7 9.39 5.77 -8.73
N SER A 8 9.57 5.51 -7.43
CA SER A 8 9.64 6.56 -6.40
C SER A 8 10.58 6.09 -5.29
N MET A 9 11.73 6.72 -5.18
CA MET A 9 12.76 6.34 -4.20
C MET A 9 12.27 6.37 -2.75
N SER A 10 11.29 7.23 -2.44
CA SER A 10 10.75 7.36 -1.09
C SER A 10 9.60 6.41 -0.78
N LEU A 11 9.00 5.75 -1.80
CA LEU A 11 7.76 4.98 -1.67
C LEU A 11 7.88 3.54 -2.16
N ASP A 12 8.82 3.22 -3.06
CA ASP A 12 8.99 1.87 -3.59
C ASP A 12 9.29 0.86 -2.50
N GLN A 13 8.59 -0.28 -2.57
CA GLN A 13 8.79 -1.41 -1.68
C GLN A 13 8.75 -2.72 -2.49
N ILE A 14 9.64 -3.64 -2.18
CA ILE A 14 9.60 -5.00 -2.71
C ILE A 14 8.86 -5.87 -1.70
N GLY A 15 7.77 -6.50 -2.13
CA GLY A 15 6.92 -7.35 -1.28
C GLY A 15 6.82 -8.78 -1.78
N SER A 16 6.40 -9.68 -0.92
CA SER A 16 6.13 -11.09 -1.26
C SER A 16 4.71 -11.25 -1.81
N ILE A 17 4.56 -12.11 -2.84
CA ILE A 17 3.28 -12.56 -3.35
C ILE A 17 3.31 -14.09 -3.37
N ALA A 18 2.34 -14.72 -2.73
CA ALA A 18 2.26 -16.17 -2.63
C ALA A 18 0.80 -16.65 -2.61
N LYS A 19 0.58 -17.97 -2.58
CA LYS A 19 -0.77 -18.56 -2.57
C LYS A 19 -1.45 -18.51 -1.20
N ASN A 20 -0.67 -18.34 -0.13
CA ASN A 20 -1.16 -18.25 1.25
C ASN A 20 -0.25 -17.37 2.09
N VAL A 21 -0.71 -17.01 3.27
CA VAL A 21 0.00 -16.10 4.17
C VAL A 21 1.31 -16.70 4.70
N CYS A 22 1.36 -18.02 4.98
CA CYS A 22 2.57 -18.66 5.47
C CYS A 22 3.69 -18.64 4.44
N ASP A 23 3.39 -18.91 3.17
CA ASP A 23 4.35 -18.80 2.07
C ASP A 23 4.82 -17.36 1.84
N CYS A 24 3.90 -16.37 2.01
CA CYS A 24 4.28 -14.96 2.00
C CYS A 24 5.28 -14.63 3.11
N ALA A 25 5.07 -15.13 4.33
CA ALA A 25 5.96 -14.91 5.46
C ALA A 25 7.32 -15.59 5.24
N LEU A 26 7.33 -16.80 4.67
CA LEU A 26 8.56 -17.52 4.31
C LEU A 26 9.38 -16.72 3.28
N LEU A 27 8.75 -16.28 2.19
CA LEU A 27 9.40 -15.49 1.16
C LEU A 27 9.88 -14.14 1.73
N PHE A 28 9.09 -13.49 2.60
CA PHE A 28 9.49 -12.26 3.28
C PHE A 28 10.77 -12.46 4.09
N ASN A 29 10.92 -13.59 4.80
CA ASN A 29 12.16 -13.92 5.53
C ASN A 29 13.40 -14.00 4.64
N VAL A 30 13.22 -14.37 3.37
CA VAL A 30 14.32 -14.47 2.40
C VAL A 30 14.73 -13.10 1.86
N ILE A 31 13.74 -12.24 1.55
CA ILE A 31 13.98 -10.96 0.85
C ILE A 31 14.25 -9.78 1.78
N LYS A 32 13.86 -9.86 3.06
CA LYS A 32 14.06 -8.78 4.03
C LYS A 32 15.51 -8.67 4.47
N GLY A 33 15.87 -7.53 5.03
CA GLY A 33 17.18 -7.32 5.66
C GLY A 33 17.80 -5.99 5.27
N LYS A 34 18.93 -5.69 5.91
CA LYS A 34 19.72 -4.50 5.63
C LYS A 34 20.76 -4.79 4.58
N THR A 35 20.96 -3.85 3.67
CA THR A 35 22.07 -3.82 2.72
C THR A 35 22.72 -2.44 2.66
N GLU A 36 24.02 -2.38 2.45
CA GLU A 36 24.74 -1.11 2.27
C GLU A 36 24.37 -0.41 0.96
N ASN A 37 23.84 -1.14 0.00
CA ASN A 37 23.43 -0.63 -1.30
C ASN A 37 22.05 0.07 -1.31
N ASP A 38 21.28 0.00 -0.21
CA ASP A 38 20.01 0.68 -0.06
C ASP A 38 19.89 1.30 1.34
N ALA A 39 20.05 2.61 1.42
CA ALA A 39 20.00 3.36 2.67
C ALA A 39 18.64 3.28 3.41
N THR A 40 17.58 2.86 2.71
CA THR A 40 16.24 2.69 3.32
C THR A 40 16.03 1.31 3.93
N SER A 41 16.88 0.34 3.59
CA SER A 41 16.81 -1.01 4.16
C SER A 41 17.15 -1.00 5.66
N LYS A 42 16.45 -1.83 6.43
CA LYS A 42 16.60 -1.92 7.88
C LYS A 42 16.81 -3.35 8.32
N GLU A 43 17.53 -3.53 9.42
CA GLU A 43 17.55 -4.81 10.11
C GLU A 43 16.15 -5.13 10.63
N SER A 44 15.75 -6.39 10.48
CA SER A 44 14.52 -6.91 11.06
C SER A 44 14.69 -8.36 11.50
N LYS A 45 13.98 -8.74 12.56
CA LYS A 45 13.98 -10.13 13.03
C LYS A 45 13.30 -11.05 12.02
N ASN A 46 13.70 -12.32 12.01
CA ASN A 46 12.98 -13.33 11.23
C ASN A 46 11.55 -13.48 11.76
N ILE A 47 10.62 -13.65 10.84
CA ILE A 47 9.26 -14.06 11.17
C ILE A 47 9.32 -15.50 11.67
N ASP A 48 8.81 -15.74 12.85
CA ASP A 48 8.58 -17.07 13.39
C ASP A 48 7.36 -17.68 12.70
N LEU A 49 7.62 -18.65 11.80
CA LEU A 49 6.57 -19.28 11.00
C LEU A 49 5.60 -20.11 11.85
N ASP A 50 6.08 -20.76 12.89
CA ASP A 50 5.22 -21.50 13.82
C ASP A 50 4.29 -20.56 14.60
N ALA A 51 4.76 -19.36 14.89
CA ALA A 51 3.94 -18.32 15.50
C ALA A 51 2.92 -17.73 14.52
N VAL A 52 3.20 -17.67 13.23
CA VAL A 52 2.22 -17.20 12.21
C VAL A 52 0.95 -18.06 12.23
N GLU A 53 1.08 -19.35 12.50
CA GLU A 53 -0.07 -20.27 12.58
C GLU A 53 -0.90 -20.10 13.87
N LYS A 54 -0.36 -19.45 14.89
CA LYS A 54 -1.06 -19.22 16.15
C LYS A 54 -1.99 -18.02 16.05
N ILE A 55 -3.28 -18.26 16.17
CA ILE A 55 -4.29 -17.22 16.08
C ILE A 55 -4.18 -16.29 17.30
N PRO A 56 -3.96 -14.98 17.08
CA PRO A 56 -3.87 -14.05 18.20
C PRO A 56 -5.25 -13.84 18.83
N LYS A 57 -5.30 -13.95 20.16
CA LYS A 57 -6.51 -13.72 20.96
C LYS A 57 -6.56 -12.29 21.49
N LYS A 58 -7.77 -11.77 21.71
CA LYS A 58 -8.01 -10.46 22.36
C LYS A 58 -7.40 -9.27 21.60
N LEU A 59 -7.40 -9.29 20.29
CA LEU A 59 -6.97 -8.15 19.47
C LEU A 59 -7.98 -7.00 19.52
N SER A 60 -7.48 -5.77 19.51
CA SER A 60 -8.24 -4.57 19.14
C SER A 60 -8.03 -4.30 17.66
N VAL A 61 -9.07 -4.51 16.86
CA VAL A 61 -9.05 -4.34 15.41
C VAL A 61 -9.74 -3.03 15.06
N GLY A 62 -9.02 -2.14 14.39
CA GLY A 62 -9.56 -0.92 13.82
C GLY A 62 -10.20 -1.23 12.46
N VAL A 63 -11.40 -0.74 12.23
CA VAL A 63 -12.05 -0.76 10.91
C VAL A 63 -12.12 0.67 10.42
N LEU A 64 -11.57 0.93 9.24
CA LEU A 64 -11.58 2.28 8.69
C LEU A 64 -13.01 2.74 8.38
N ASP A 65 -13.37 3.92 8.88
CA ASP A 65 -14.62 4.58 8.54
C ASP A 65 -14.50 5.24 7.15
N LEU A 66 -14.72 4.43 6.12
CA LEU A 66 -14.54 4.79 4.72
C LEU A 66 -15.88 4.70 3.96
N LYS A 67 -16.05 5.56 2.98
CA LYS A 67 -17.08 5.40 1.95
C LYS A 67 -16.49 4.62 0.77
N VAL A 68 -16.72 3.31 0.76
CA VAL A 68 -16.36 2.45 -0.38
C VAL A 68 -17.38 2.68 -1.50
N GLN A 69 -16.91 2.81 -2.74
CA GLN A 69 -17.79 3.07 -3.88
C GLN A 69 -18.75 1.91 -4.14
N ASP A 70 -18.26 0.67 -4.05
CA ASP A 70 -19.08 -0.53 -4.20
C ASP A 70 -19.56 -1.05 -2.84
N LYS A 71 -20.87 -0.90 -2.60
CA LYS A 71 -21.51 -1.37 -1.36
C LYS A 71 -21.44 -2.89 -1.16
N LYS A 72 -21.28 -3.68 -2.23
CA LYS A 72 -21.12 -5.13 -2.13
C LYS A 72 -19.77 -5.49 -1.54
N ILE A 73 -18.70 -4.76 -1.94
CA ILE A 73 -17.37 -4.91 -1.34
C ILE A 73 -17.44 -4.58 0.15
N GLN A 74 -18.04 -3.44 0.52
CA GLN A 74 -18.16 -3.07 1.93
C GLN A 74 -18.88 -4.15 2.73
N LYS A 75 -20.01 -4.65 2.22
CA LYS A 75 -20.79 -5.71 2.88
C LYS A 75 -19.96 -6.99 3.09
N LEU A 76 -19.25 -7.45 2.06
CA LEU A 76 -18.39 -8.65 2.15
C LEU A 76 -17.30 -8.48 3.22
N ILE A 77 -16.66 -7.31 3.28
CA ILE A 77 -15.62 -7.03 4.28
C ILE A 77 -16.21 -6.94 5.69
N ASP A 78 -17.39 -6.29 5.85
CA ASP A 78 -18.09 -6.21 7.14
C ASP A 78 -18.47 -7.61 7.65
N GLU A 79 -18.95 -8.50 6.78
CA GLU A 79 -19.25 -9.89 7.10
C GLU A 79 -18.00 -10.64 7.60
N LYS A 80 -16.86 -10.51 6.91
CA LYS A 80 -15.58 -11.09 7.34
C LYS A 80 -15.10 -10.56 8.69
N ILE A 81 -15.25 -9.27 8.94
CA ILE A 81 -14.89 -8.66 10.23
C ILE A 81 -15.79 -9.19 11.35
N MET A 82 -17.09 -9.37 11.10
CA MET A 82 -18.01 -9.92 12.09
C MET A 82 -17.72 -11.40 12.35
N GLU A 83 -17.41 -12.19 11.33
CA GLU A 83 -16.96 -13.58 11.47
C GLU A 83 -15.71 -13.68 12.36
N ALA A 84 -14.69 -12.81 12.15
CA ALA A 84 -13.50 -12.74 12.99
C ALA A 84 -13.83 -12.40 14.45
N LYS A 85 -14.75 -11.46 14.66
CA LYS A 85 -15.21 -11.08 16.00
C LYS A 85 -15.84 -12.28 16.74
N GLU A 86 -16.73 -13.00 16.06
CA GLU A 86 -17.43 -14.15 16.65
C GLU A 86 -16.48 -15.33 16.90
N LYS A 87 -15.64 -15.66 15.92
CA LYS A 87 -14.76 -16.82 15.95
C LYS A 87 -13.57 -16.64 16.90
N TYR A 88 -12.98 -15.44 16.95
CA TYR A 88 -11.73 -15.17 17.68
C TYR A 88 -11.88 -14.24 18.89
N GLY A 89 -13.05 -13.66 19.09
CA GLY A 89 -13.32 -12.72 20.19
C GLY A 89 -12.59 -11.39 20.05
N TRP A 90 -12.32 -10.95 18.81
CA TRP A 90 -11.64 -9.68 18.56
C TRP A 90 -12.53 -8.48 18.90
N ASN A 91 -11.92 -7.45 19.49
CA ASN A 91 -12.61 -6.21 19.80
C ASN A 91 -12.56 -5.26 18.61
N ILE A 92 -13.69 -5.06 17.95
CA ILE A 92 -13.79 -4.22 16.74
C ILE A 92 -14.08 -2.77 17.13
N LYS A 93 -13.27 -1.85 16.62
CA LYS A 93 -13.41 -0.40 16.81
C LYS A 93 -13.45 0.31 15.47
N LYS A 94 -14.32 1.29 15.32
CA LYS A 94 -14.26 2.21 14.18
C LYS A 94 -13.06 3.15 14.34
N VAL A 95 -12.29 3.32 13.29
CA VAL A 95 -11.14 4.22 13.23
C VAL A 95 -11.37 5.24 12.13
N LYS A 96 -11.31 6.49 12.48
CA LYS A 96 -11.30 7.60 11.53
C LYS A 96 -9.89 8.14 11.44
N LEU A 97 -9.34 8.14 10.23
CA LEU A 97 -8.07 8.79 9.91
C LEU A 97 -8.38 10.05 9.10
N ASN A 98 -7.92 11.18 9.61
CA ASN A 98 -8.00 12.42 8.85
C ASN A 98 -7.01 12.37 7.68
N TYR A 99 -7.23 13.20 6.66
CA TYR A 99 -6.37 13.35 5.47
C TYR A 99 -6.28 12.11 4.55
N LEU A 100 -7.07 11.05 4.75
CA LEU A 100 -7.11 9.90 3.81
C LEU A 100 -7.64 10.32 2.44
N ASP A 101 -8.55 11.25 2.41
CA ASP A 101 -9.11 11.86 1.20
C ASP A 101 -8.06 12.63 0.38
N LEU A 102 -6.95 13.04 0.99
CA LEU A 102 -5.83 13.69 0.33
C LEU A 102 -4.71 12.71 -0.08
N ALA A 103 -4.87 11.42 0.17
CA ALA A 103 -3.78 10.46 -0.05
C ALA A 103 -3.39 10.33 -1.53
N VAL A 104 -4.37 10.22 -2.42
CA VAL A 104 -4.15 10.11 -3.87
C VAL A 104 -3.49 11.38 -4.40
N GLU A 105 -4.03 12.56 -4.07
CA GLU A 105 -3.50 13.86 -4.46
C GLU A 105 -2.11 14.14 -3.88
N THR A 106 -1.75 13.49 -2.79
CA THR A 106 -0.41 13.57 -2.18
C THR A 106 0.57 12.64 -2.86
N TYR A 107 0.15 11.42 -3.17
CA TYR A 107 1.00 10.37 -3.72
C TYR A 107 1.52 10.72 -5.12
N TYR A 108 0.64 11.14 -6.02
CA TYR A 108 1.03 11.35 -7.42
C TYR A 108 2.05 12.48 -7.63
N PRO A 109 1.99 13.64 -6.97
CA PRO A 109 3.05 14.63 -7.04
C PRO A 109 4.40 14.13 -6.56
N LEU A 110 4.44 13.30 -5.49
CA LEU A 110 5.69 12.67 -5.03
C LEU A 110 6.26 11.73 -6.08
N VAL A 111 5.43 10.79 -6.55
CA VAL A 111 5.82 9.83 -7.58
C VAL A 111 6.28 10.54 -8.86
N TYR A 112 5.56 11.54 -9.33
CA TYR A 112 5.88 12.24 -10.56
C TYR A 112 7.25 12.93 -10.50
N VAL A 113 7.53 13.67 -9.42
CA VAL A 113 8.80 14.36 -9.25
C VAL A 113 9.95 13.39 -9.11
N GLU A 114 9.80 12.36 -8.28
CA GLU A 114 10.85 11.37 -8.06
C GLU A 114 11.11 10.54 -9.30
N PHE A 115 10.06 10.11 -10.01
CA PHE A 115 10.18 9.36 -11.25
C PHE A 115 10.83 10.19 -12.37
N PHE A 116 10.40 11.44 -12.55
CA PHE A 116 11.05 12.36 -13.49
C PHE A 116 12.54 12.48 -13.19
N SER A 117 12.92 12.72 -11.92
CA SER A 117 14.31 12.83 -11.51
C SER A 117 15.08 11.52 -11.76
N GLY A 118 14.55 10.39 -11.34
CA GLY A 118 15.19 9.07 -11.48
C GLY A 118 15.41 8.66 -12.95
N THR A 119 14.46 9.00 -13.83
CA THR A 119 14.53 8.62 -15.24
C THR A 119 15.47 9.47 -16.08
N ARG A 120 15.99 10.60 -15.59
CA ARG A 120 16.95 11.45 -16.33
C ARG A 120 18.26 10.75 -16.66
N ARG A 121 18.59 9.65 -15.98
CA ARG A 121 19.73 8.80 -16.30
C ARG A 121 19.61 8.06 -17.64
N PHE A 122 18.41 7.82 -18.13
CA PHE A 122 18.12 7.12 -19.39
C PHE A 122 18.03 8.14 -20.54
N ASP A 123 19.20 8.63 -20.97
CA ASP A 123 19.34 9.75 -21.92
C ASP A 123 19.66 9.32 -23.35
N GLY A 124 19.72 8.00 -23.60
CA GLY A 124 20.08 7.44 -24.91
C GLY A 124 21.57 7.52 -25.27
N ARG A 125 22.43 7.89 -24.32
CA ARG A 125 23.89 8.03 -24.53
C ARG A 125 24.67 7.02 -23.70
N ARG A 126 24.64 7.19 -22.37
CA ARG A 126 25.40 6.37 -21.44
C ARG A 126 24.62 5.14 -20.97
N TYR A 127 23.32 5.26 -20.82
CA TYR A 127 22.44 4.21 -20.28
C TYR A 127 21.21 4.02 -21.18
N GLY A 128 21.22 2.93 -21.95
CA GLY A 128 20.08 2.47 -22.74
C GLY A 128 19.54 3.48 -23.75
N PHE A 129 18.28 3.34 -24.11
CA PHE A 129 17.57 4.26 -24.96
C PHE A 129 17.12 5.51 -24.18
N LYS A 130 16.85 6.60 -24.90
CA LYS A 130 16.19 7.76 -24.32
C LYS A 130 14.77 7.34 -23.91
N ILE A 131 14.45 7.50 -22.63
CA ILE A 131 13.23 6.92 -22.06
C ILE A 131 11.97 7.45 -22.73
N GLU A 132 11.95 8.70 -23.14
CA GLU A 132 10.82 9.33 -23.81
C GLU A 132 10.50 8.71 -25.18
N GLU A 133 11.46 8.06 -25.82
CA GLU A 133 11.31 7.45 -27.16
C GLU A 133 10.77 6.02 -27.08
N VAL A 134 10.94 5.33 -25.95
CA VAL A 134 10.60 3.91 -25.79
C VAL A 134 9.52 3.65 -24.76
N ALA A 135 9.18 4.63 -23.92
CA ALA A 135 8.24 4.47 -22.83
C ALA A 135 6.77 4.45 -23.30
N GLY A 136 5.96 3.65 -22.60
CA GLY A 136 4.50 3.66 -22.80
C GLY A 136 3.82 4.94 -22.29
N ARG A 137 2.55 5.11 -22.63
CA ARG A 137 1.78 6.34 -22.36
C ARG A 137 1.74 6.74 -20.87
N GLU A 138 1.58 5.76 -19.96
CA GLU A 138 1.50 6.06 -18.52
C GLU A 138 2.86 6.50 -17.97
N VAL A 139 3.93 5.87 -18.40
CA VAL A 139 5.31 6.27 -18.05
C VAL A 139 5.60 7.69 -18.52
N LEU A 140 5.25 8.01 -19.77
CA LEU A 140 5.39 9.37 -20.31
C LEU A 140 4.56 10.40 -19.54
N ARG A 141 3.32 10.07 -19.17
CA ARG A 141 2.48 10.95 -18.36
C ARG A 141 3.16 11.32 -17.04
N ARG A 142 3.74 10.35 -16.35
CA ARG A 142 4.46 10.58 -15.09
C ARG A 142 5.71 11.43 -15.28
N ILE A 143 6.48 11.17 -16.33
CA ILE A 143 7.67 11.96 -16.69
C ILE A 143 7.29 13.41 -16.99
N LEU A 144 6.30 13.61 -17.86
CA LEU A 144 5.85 14.96 -18.26
C LEU A 144 5.24 15.72 -17.08
N GLY A 145 4.38 15.06 -16.28
CA GLY A 145 3.82 15.65 -15.07
C GLY A 145 4.90 16.04 -14.06
N GLY A 146 5.89 15.16 -13.85
CA GLY A 146 7.02 15.45 -12.96
C GLY A 146 7.89 16.60 -13.47
N SER A 147 8.16 16.63 -14.79
CA SER A 147 8.86 17.75 -15.42
C SER A 147 8.11 19.07 -15.20
N GLU A 148 6.79 19.08 -15.38
CA GLU A 148 5.97 20.28 -15.24
C GLU A 148 6.02 20.84 -13.83
N ILE A 149 5.70 20.01 -12.81
CA ILE A 149 5.63 20.47 -11.42
C ILE A 149 7.00 20.73 -10.79
N SER A 150 8.09 20.31 -11.45
CA SER A 150 9.48 20.57 -11.02
C SER A 150 10.06 21.87 -11.61
N LYS A 151 9.31 22.60 -12.43
CA LYS A 151 9.78 23.87 -13.02
C LYS A 151 10.19 24.87 -11.94
N ALA A 152 11.20 25.67 -12.26
CA ALA A 152 11.77 26.65 -11.33
C ALA A 152 10.75 27.67 -10.81
N GLU A 153 9.73 28.02 -11.61
CA GLU A 153 8.64 28.92 -11.23
C GLU A 153 7.84 28.45 -10.02
N PHE A 154 7.69 27.12 -9.85
CA PHE A 154 6.99 26.51 -8.71
C PHE A 154 7.87 26.37 -7.45
N ARG A 155 9.20 26.55 -7.57
CA ARG A 155 10.17 26.51 -6.43
C ARG A 155 10.00 25.27 -5.53
N GLY A 156 9.67 24.10 -6.10
CA GLY A 156 9.46 22.87 -5.34
C GLY A 156 8.20 22.82 -4.47
N ARG A 157 7.32 23.82 -4.58
CA ARG A 157 6.15 24.00 -3.71
C ARG A 157 5.21 22.78 -3.68
N TYR A 158 4.96 22.14 -4.83
CA TYR A 158 4.10 20.98 -4.90
C TYR A 158 4.68 19.78 -4.17
N TYR A 159 5.96 19.48 -4.41
CA TYR A 159 6.64 18.38 -3.74
C TYR A 159 6.74 18.61 -2.22
N SER A 160 7.13 19.79 -1.80
CA SER A 160 7.22 20.15 -0.37
C SER A 160 5.85 20.06 0.32
N LYS A 161 4.77 20.48 -0.34
CA LYS A 161 3.41 20.36 0.20
C LYS A 161 2.97 18.90 0.32
N ALA A 162 3.27 18.08 -0.67
CA ALA A 162 2.98 16.65 -0.64
C ALA A 162 3.74 15.94 0.51
N LEU A 163 5.01 16.29 0.76
CA LEU A 163 5.77 15.78 1.90
C LEU A 163 5.15 16.17 3.25
N GLN A 164 4.64 17.40 3.37
CA GLN A 164 3.94 17.83 4.58
C GLN A 164 2.66 17.02 4.83
N ILE A 165 1.85 16.80 3.80
CA ILE A 165 0.61 16.01 3.92
C ILE A 165 0.95 14.54 4.19
N LYS A 166 1.98 13.97 3.52
CA LYS A 166 2.50 12.64 3.83
C LYS A 166 2.79 12.48 5.32
N LYS A 167 3.44 13.48 5.94
CA LYS A 167 3.73 13.43 7.38
C LYS A 167 2.46 13.49 8.24
N LEU A 168 1.43 14.24 7.84
CA LEU A 168 0.15 14.27 8.53
C LEU A 168 -0.55 12.90 8.46
N VAL A 169 -0.56 12.25 7.29
CA VAL A 169 -1.10 10.89 7.13
C VAL A 169 -0.36 9.90 8.04
N GLU A 170 0.97 9.93 8.04
CA GLU A 170 1.80 9.10 8.94
C GLU A 170 1.39 9.27 10.41
N MET A 171 1.28 10.52 10.88
CA MET A 171 0.90 10.83 12.27
C MET A 171 -0.49 10.32 12.65
N GLU A 172 -1.45 10.33 11.72
CA GLU A 172 -2.79 9.78 11.96
C GLU A 172 -2.75 8.25 12.16
N PHE A 173 -1.96 7.52 11.37
CA PHE A 173 -1.74 6.09 11.58
C PHE A 173 -1.02 5.81 12.90
N GLU A 174 0.06 6.53 13.21
CA GLU A 174 0.76 6.41 14.49
C GLU A 174 -0.17 6.63 15.70
N LYS A 175 -1.10 7.58 15.60
CA LYS A 175 -2.12 7.83 16.61
C LYS A 175 -3.11 6.69 16.72
N ALA A 176 -3.59 6.17 15.60
CA ALA A 176 -4.54 5.06 15.56
C ALA A 176 -3.96 3.78 16.18
N PHE A 177 -2.72 3.42 15.83
CA PHE A 177 -2.03 2.24 16.36
C PHE A 177 -1.72 2.28 17.87
N LYS A 178 -1.89 3.44 18.53
CA LYS A 178 -1.88 3.50 20.00
C LYS A 178 -3.13 2.87 20.63
N SER A 179 -4.21 2.72 19.88
CA SER A 179 -5.51 2.24 20.38
C SER A 179 -5.98 0.92 19.76
N VAL A 180 -5.35 0.51 18.65
CA VAL A 180 -5.66 -0.74 17.95
C VAL A 180 -4.37 -1.47 17.54
N ASP A 181 -4.46 -2.80 17.46
CA ASP A 181 -3.33 -3.66 17.08
C ASP A 181 -3.12 -3.73 15.57
N CYS A 182 -4.21 -3.63 14.82
CA CYS A 182 -4.22 -3.58 13.36
C CYS A 182 -5.39 -2.75 12.87
N ILE A 183 -5.32 -2.37 11.60
CA ILE A 183 -6.41 -1.71 10.89
C ILE A 183 -6.78 -2.59 9.70
N ILE A 184 -8.08 -2.79 9.49
CA ILE A 184 -8.63 -3.58 8.38
C ILE A 184 -9.47 -2.67 7.47
N SER A 185 -9.32 -2.88 6.17
CA SER A 185 -10.11 -2.21 5.13
C SER A 185 -10.25 -3.13 3.89
N PRO A 186 -11.15 -2.83 2.95
CA PRO A 186 -11.04 -3.37 1.60
C PRO A 186 -9.68 -3.02 1.01
N THR A 187 -9.12 -3.87 0.12
CA THR A 187 -7.89 -3.54 -0.59
C THR A 187 -8.14 -2.49 -1.69
N ILE A 188 -9.28 -2.62 -2.38
CA ILE A 188 -9.68 -1.70 -3.46
C ILE A 188 -11.12 -1.21 -3.24
N PRO A 189 -11.47 0.01 -3.67
CA PRO A 189 -12.78 0.60 -3.41
C PRO A 189 -13.88 0.14 -4.39
N ARG A 190 -13.54 -0.52 -5.48
CA ARG A 190 -14.45 -0.97 -6.55
C ARG A 190 -13.90 -2.22 -7.25
N LEU A 191 -14.76 -2.98 -7.91
CA LEU A 191 -14.33 -4.10 -8.74
C LEU A 191 -13.51 -3.61 -9.96
N PRO A 192 -12.57 -4.43 -10.48
CA PRO A 192 -11.78 -4.07 -11.65
C PRO A 192 -12.67 -3.90 -12.89
N HIS A 193 -12.26 -3.01 -13.79
CA HIS A 193 -12.87 -2.88 -15.11
C HIS A 193 -12.51 -4.08 -16.00
N LYS A 194 -13.27 -4.30 -17.07
CA LYS A 194 -13.02 -5.38 -18.02
C LYS A 194 -11.77 -5.07 -18.87
N ILE A 195 -11.07 -6.13 -19.27
CA ILE A 195 -9.93 -6.02 -20.20
C ILE A 195 -10.40 -5.33 -21.49
N GLY A 196 -9.68 -4.28 -21.89
CA GLY A 196 -10.01 -3.48 -23.07
C GLY A 196 -11.02 -2.35 -22.84
N GLU A 197 -11.65 -2.26 -21.69
CA GLU A 197 -12.50 -1.15 -21.31
C GLU A 197 -11.65 0.13 -21.12
N ARG A 198 -12.14 1.25 -21.68
CA ARG A 198 -11.49 2.55 -21.48
C ARG A 198 -12.02 3.19 -20.23
N ILE A 199 -11.13 3.51 -19.32
CA ILE A 199 -11.42 4.26 -18.09
C ILE A 199 -10.68 5.59 -18.09
N SER A 200 -11.18 6.56 -17.34
CA SER A 200 -10.49 7.84 -17.15
C SER A 200 -9.23 7.68 -16.30
N VAL A 201 -8.37 8.69 -16.28
CA VAL A 201 -7.16 8.69 -15.43
C VAL A 201 -7.56 8.74 -13.97
N GLU A 202 -8.59 9.50 -13.63
CA GLU A 202 -9.14 9.61 -12.28
C GLU A 202 -9.67 8.26 -11.79
N GLU A 203 -10.40 7.54 -12.65
CA GLU A 203 -10.88 6.19 -12.34
C GLU A 203 -9.72 5.21 -12.14
N MET A 204 -8.69 5.27 -12.98
CA MET A 204 -7.50 4.43 -12.84
C MET A 204 -6.80 4.69 -11.50
N TYR A 205 -6.63 5.94 -11.11
CA TYR A 205 -5.98 6.32 -9.87
C TYR A 205 -6.83 6.04 -8.62
N SER A 206 -8.16 6.01 -8.79
CA SER A 206 -9.06 5.68 -7.67
C SER A 206 -8.88 4.24 -7.15
N TYR A 207 -8.35 3.32 -7.96
CA TYR A 207 -8.05 1.96 -7.48
C TYR A 207 -7.04 1.94 -6.34
N ASP A 208 -6.12 2.90 -6.32
CA ASP A 208 -5.04 2.98 -5.34
C ASP A 208 -5.46 3.67 -4.03
N ALA A 209 -6.69 4.21 -3.96
CA ALA A 209 -7.14 5.08 -2.87
C ALA A 209 -7.03 4.44 -1.47
N LEU A 210 -7.12 3.11 -1.37
CA LEU A 210 -7.07 2.39 -0.09
C LEU A 210 -5.69 1.78 0.21
N THR A 211 -4.81 1.65 -0.79
CA THR A 211 -3.44 1.11 -0.62
C THR A 211 -2.40 2.22 -0.45
N ILE A 212 -2.58 3.36 -1.10
CA ILE A 212 -1.71 4.54 -0.98
C ILE A 212 -1.51 4.99 0.49
N PRO A 213 -2.55 5.07 1.34
CA PRO A 213 -2.38 5.57 2.70
C PRO A 213 -1.34 4.82 3.52
N SER A 214 -1.34 3.49 3.48
CA SER A 214 -0.36 2.67 4.21
C SER A 214 1.06 2.84 3.65
N ASN A 215 1.19 3.01 2.33
CA ASN A 215 2.47 3.29 1.69
C ASN A 215 3.02 4.67 2.08
N LEU A 216 2.19 5.73 2.07
CA LEU A 216 2.56 7.07 2.54
C LEU A 216 2.98 7.06 4.01
N ALA A 217 2.27 6.32 4.86
CA ALA A 217 2.58 6.23 6.29
C ALA A 217 3.81 5.34 6.58
N GLY A 218 4.20 4.46 5.65
CA GLY A 218 5.28 3.51 5.82
C GLY A 218 4.94 2.33 6.74
N ASN A 219 3.68 1.98 6.83
CA ASN A 219 3.17 0.85 7.60
C ASN A 219 3.41 -0.46 6.87
N CYS A 220 3.49 -1.57 7.61
CA CYS A 220 3.40 -2.88 6.99
C CYS A 220 1.94 -3.24 6.68
N ALA A 221 1.70 -3.82 5.51
CA ALA A 221 0.36 -4.19 5.05
C ALA A 221 0.39 -5.46 4.21
N ILE A 222 -0.71 -6.20 4.22
CA ILE A 222 -0.93 -7.37 3.38
C ILE A 222 -2.37 -7.37 2.86
N SER A 223 -2.55 -7.82 1.62
CA SER A 223 -3.87 -8.09 1.05
C SER A 223 -4.08 -9.60 0.95
N ILE A 224 -5.21 -10.08 1.42
CA ILE A 224 -5.61 -11.48 1.39
C ILE A 224 -7.01 -11.63 0.79
N PRO A 225 -7.37 -12.77 0.20
CA PRO A 225 -8.71 -12.98 -0.33
C PRO A 225 -9.78 -12.88 0.77
N ALA A 226 -10.84 -12.13 0.52
CA ALA A 226 -12.01 -12.04 1.39
C ALA A 226 -13.20 -12.85 0.86
N GLY A 227 -13.21 -13.18 -0.42
CA GLY A 227 -14.28 -13.85 -1.14
C GLY A 227 -14.43 -13.32 -2.56
N GLU A 228 -15.58 -13.54 -3.16
CA GLU A 228 -15.86 -13.15 -4.54
C GLU A 228 -17.17 -12.41 -4.69
N ILE A 229 -17.22 -11.49 -5.63
CA ILE A 229 -18.45 -10.82 -6.07
C ILE A 229 -18.61 -11.07 -7.56
N GLN A 230 -19.64 -11.83 -7.95
CA GLN A 230 -19.91 -12.19 -9.35
C GLN A 230 -18.71 -12.90 -10.03
N GLY A 231 -18.01 -13.78 -9.30
CA GLY A 231 -16.84 -14.49 -9.77
C GLY A 231 -15.55 -13.63 -9.82
N VAL A 232 -15.58 -12.41 -9.31
CA VAL A 232 -14.41 -11.53 -9.22
C VAL A 232 -13.88 -11.55 -7.80
N PRO A 233 -12.59 -11.92 -7.57
CA PRO A 233 -12.00 -11.94 -6.24
C PRO A 233 -11.95 -10.54 -5.61
N VAL A 234 -12.22 -10.48 -4.32
CA VAL A 234 -12.14 -9.24 -3.51
C VAL A 234 -11.10 -9.44 -2.42
N GLY A 235 -10.20 -8.47 -2.28
CA GLY A 235 -9.18 -8.45 -1.24
C GLY A 235 -9.60 -7.69 0.01
N ILE A 236 -9.20 -8.21 1.17
CA ILE A 236 -9.20 -7.52 2.45
C ILE A 236 -7.76 -7.15 2.82
N GLN A 237 -7.54 -5.91 3.18
CA GLN A 237 -6.24 -5.40 3.57
C GLN A 237 -6.12 -5.37 5.09
N VAL A 238 -5.05 -5.94 5.62
CA VAL A 238 -4.63 -5.82 7.02
C VAL A 238 -3.41 -4.93 7.07
N MET A 239 -3.43 -3.93 7.94
CA MET A 239 -2.33 -2.98 8.16
C MET A 239 -1.91 -3.04 9.63
N CYS A 240 -0.62 -3.08 9.90
CA CYS A 240 -0.04 -2.96 11.24
C CYS A 240 0.97 -1.80 11.26
N ASP A 241 1.36 -1.38 12.45
CA ASP A 241 2.39 -0.35 12.61
C ASP A 241 3.73 -0.80 12.00
N LYS A 242 4.63 0.13 11.81
CA LYS A 242 5.97 -0.10 11.25
C LYS A 242 6.70 -1.21 12.02
N PHE A 243 7.34 -2.11 11.29
CA PHE A 243 8.11 -3.23 11.84
C PHE A 243 7.29 -4.23 12.68
N GLN A 244 5.97 -4.31 12.47
CA GLN A 244 5.08 -5.27 13.10
C GLN A 244 4.70 -6.43 12.16
N GLU A 245 5.59 -6.83 11.28
CA GLU A 245 5.32 -7.86 10.26
C GLU A 245 4.95 -9.21 10.88
N GLN A 246 5.55 -9.58 12.03
CA GLN A 246 5.16 -10.80 12.75
C GLN A 246 3.67 -10.78 13.12
N LYS A 247 3.22 -9.67 13.70
CA LYS A 247 1.81 -9.49 14.07
C LYS A 247 0.93 -9.44 12.81
N LEU A 248 1.38 -8.75 11.76
CA LEU A 248 0.70 -8.66 10.48
C LEU A 248 0.41 -10.05 9.91
N PHE A 249 1.42 -10.91 9.81
CA PHE A 249 1.26 -12.26 9.26
C PHE A 249 0.37 -13.14 10.14
N GLN A 250 0.44 -13.04 11.47
CA GLN A 250 -0.45 -13.77 12.38
C GLN A 250 -1.92 -13.41 12.17
N ILE A 251 -2.22 -12.10 12.08
CA ILE A 251 -3.59 -11.61 11.88
C ILE A 251 -4.08 -12.00 10.50
N ALA A 252 -3.25 -11.82 9.47
CA ALA A 252 -3.58 -12.17 8.10
C ALA A 252 -3.89 -13.66 7.96
N ASN A 253 -3.06 -14.53 8.55
CA ASN A 253 -3.30 -15.99 8.54
C ASN A 253 -4.60 -16.37 9.27
N ALA A 254 -4.94 -15.67 10.36
CA ALA A 254 -6.21 -15.88 11.04
C ALA A 254 -7.41 -15.49 10.16
N VAL A 255 -7.31 -14.39 9.40
CA VAL A 255 -8.35 -13.95 8.46
C VAL A 255 -8.43 -14.86 7.23
N GLU A 256 -7.30 -15.36 6.73
CA GLU A 256 -7.25 -16.31 5.59
C GLU A 256 -7.94 -17.64 5.91
N LYS A 257 -7.89 -18.09 7.18
CA LYS A 257 -8.50 -19.35 7.65
C LYS A 257 -9.98 -19.24 8.03
N MET A 258 -10.61 -18.12 7.78
CA MET A 258 -12.07 -17.93 7.88
C MET A 258 -12.75 -18.33 6.58
#